data_4671404863632e774602c1df857b82ac
#
_entry.id   4671404863632e774602c1df857b82ac
#
_cell.length_a   1.000
_cell.length_b   1.000
_cell.length_c   1.000
_cell.angle_alpha   90.00
_cell.angle_beta   90.00
_cell.angle_gamma   90.00
#
_symmetry.space_group_name_H-M   'P 1'
#
loop_
_entity.id
_entity.type
_entity.pdbx_description
1 polymer ?
#
loop_
_entity_poly.entity_id
_entity_poly.type
_entity_poly.pdbx_seq_one_letter_code
_entity_poly.pdbx_strand_id
1 'polypeptide(L)'
;MRRDKNGLTEEEFLKNYNPDKYPKPSLTADICIFAHSDVTEILLVKRGGHPYIGKWALPGGFANKNEPIEKTASRELKEETGIEGVSMKLVGVYSQPGRDPRGWVVSTAFYADVDKKSIHPEAGDDAKEAKWFTIVDETHLRCGDINIGMNDLAFDHADIIHDAIDKGL
;
A
#
# COMPACT_ATOMS: atom_id res chain seq x y z
N MET A 1 39.53 -18.25 -11.55
CA MET A 1 38.39 -17.34 -11.48
C MET A 1 37.51 -17.61 -12.69
N ARG A 2 36.20 -17.83 -12.50
CA ARG A 2 35.27 -18.09 -13.61
C ARG A 2 35.07 -16.82 -14.45
N ARG A 3 35.02 -16.98 -15.77
CA ARG A 3 34.72 -15.91 -16.72
C ARG A 3 33.36 -16.18 -17.40
N ASP A 4 32.61 -15.14 -17.71
CA ASP A 4 31.34 -15.22 -18.42
C ASP A 4 31.57 -15.44 -19.95
N LYS A 5 30.46 -15.48 -20.73
CA LYS A 5 30.52 -15.66 -22.20
C LYS A 5 31.24 -14.54 -22.96
N ASN A 6 31.45 -13.38 -22.30
CA ASN A 6 32.17 -12.24 -22.86
C ASN A 6 33.61 -12.18 -22.35
N GLY A 7 34.04 -13.17 -21.57
CA GLY A 7 35.40 -13.28 -21.03
C GLY A 7 35.66 -12.43 -19.78
N LEU A 8 34.60 -11.85 -19.16
CA LEU A 8 34.72 -11.00 -17.98
C LEU A 8 34.65 -11.82 -16.69
N THR A 9 35.41 -11.41 -15.68
CA THR A 9 35.18 -11.83 -14.31
C THR A 9 33.97 -11.07 -13.74
N GLU A 10 33.38 -11.55 -12.63
CA GLU A 10 32.29 -10.87 -11.96
C GLU A 10 32.65 -9.43 -11.55
N GLU A 11 33.83 -9.23 -11.02
CA GLU A 11 34.34 -7.90 -10.64
C GLU A 11 34.46 -6.97 -11.85
N GLU A 12 35.04 -7.44 -12.97
CA GLU A 12 35.12 -6.69 -14.21
C GLU A 12 33.73 -6.34 -14.77
N PHE A 13 32.79 -7.29 -14.70
CA PHE A 13 31.41 -7.07 -15.12
C PHE A 13 30.72 -6.00 -14.27
N LEU A 14 30.75 -6.14 -12.93
CA LEU A 14 30.07 -5.20 -12.00
C LEU A 14 30.65 -3.79 -12.08
N LYS A 15 31.99 -3.66 -12.27
CA LYS A 15 32.64 -2.37 -12.45
C LYS A 15 32.14 -1.61 -13.68
N ASN A 16 31.81 -2.34 -14.75
CA ASN A 16 31.35 -1.78 -16.02
C ASN A 16 29.82 -1.78 -16.16
N TYR A 17 29.09 -2.34 -15.19
CA TYR A 17 27.63 -2.42 -15.25
C TYR A 17 26.98 -1.06 -15.08
N ASN A 18 26.13 -0.69 -16.02
CA ASN A 18 25.30 0.50 -15.90
C ASN A 18 23.92 0.14 -15.33
N PRO A 19 23.63 0.45 -14.04
CA PRO A 19 22.35 0.15 -13.41
C PRO A 19 21.18 0.98 -13.99
N ASP A 20 21.46 2.05 -14.71
CA ASP A 20 20.45 2.94 -15.30
C ASP A 20 20.13 2.62 -16.75
N LYS A 21 20.72 1.52 -17.28
CA LYS A 21 20.44 1.04 -18.64
C LYS A 21 18.98 0.73 -18.90
N TYR A 22 18.25 0.27 -17.88
CA TYR A 22 16.85 -0.09 -17.97
C TYR A 22 15.99 0.85 -17.13
N PRO A 23 14.81 1.27 -17.65
CA PRO A 23 13.83 2.02 -16.86
C PRO A 23 13.46 1.25 -15.60
N LYS A 24 13.16 1.98 -14.53
CA LYS A 24 12.78 1.41 -13.23
C LYS A 24 11.42 1.97 -12.82
N PRO A 25 10.50 1.15 -12.29
CA PRO A 25 9.29 1.65 -11.68
C PRO A 25 9.61 2.33 -10.35
N SER A 26 8.73 3.23 -9.93
CA SER A 26 8.63 3.61 -8.53
C SER A 26 7.91 2.50 -7.75
N LEU A 27 8.39 2.18 -6.57
CA LEU A 27 7.78 1.19 -5.71
C LEU A 27 6.95 1.87 -4.62
N THR A 28 5.76 1.32 -4.36
CA THR A 28 4.90 1.72 -3.24
C THR A 28 4.47 0.50 -2.42
N ALA A 29 4.06 0.75 -1.19
CA ALA A 29 3.34 -0.23 -0.39
C ALA A 29 1.96 0.34 -0.03
N ASP A 30 0.91 -0.48 -0.10
CA ASP A 30 -0.45 -0.17 0.35
C ASP A 30 -0.89 -1.19 1.39
N ILE A 31 -1.61 -0.76 2.44
CA ILE A 31 -1.90 -1.61 3.58
C ILE A 31 -3.40 -1.66 3.88
N CYS A 32 -3.99 -2.86 3.86
CA CYS A 32 -5.34 -3.14 4.34
C CYS A 32 -5.28 -3.49 5.84
N ILE A 33 -5.75 -2.60 6.69
CA ILE A 33 -5.89 -2.87 8.12
C ILE A 33 -7.34 -3.17 8.42
N PHE A 34 -7.62 -4.42 8.80
CA PHE A 34 -8.95 -4.88 9.16
C PHE A 34 -9.12 -4.98 10.67
N ALA A 35 -10.34 -4.72 11.12
CA ALA A 35 -10.78 -5.01 12.46
C ALA A 35 -12.09 -5.80 12.40
N HIS A 36 -12.17 -6.83 13.20
CA HIS A 36 -13.32 -7.73 13.25
C HIS A 36 -14.01 -7.63 14.61
N SER A 37 -15.32 -7.41 14.58
CA SER A 37 -16.23 -7.49 15.72
C SER A 37 -17.52 -8.15 15.24
N ASP A 38 -18.67 -7.56 15.50
CA ASP A 38 -19.94 -7.97 14.88
C ASP A 38 -19.97 -7.66 13.37
N VAL A 39 -19.11 -6.77 12.93
CA VAL A 39 -18.92 -6.35 11.54
C VAL A 39 -17.44 -6.29 11.20
N THR A 40 -17.10 -6.42 9.92
CA THR A 40 -15.74 -6.18 9.42
C THR A 40 -15.57 -4.72 9.07
N GLU A 41 -14.51 -4.12 9.58
CA GLU A 41 -14.13 -2.73 9.30
C GLU A 41 -12.74 -2.66 8.67
N ILE A 42 -12.53 -1.65 7.85
CA ILE A 42 -11.22 -1.33 7.23
C ILE A 42 -10.82 0.10 7.58
N LEU A 43 -9.55 0.31 7.88
CA LEU A 43 -9.00 1.63 8.10
C LEU A 43 -8.66 2.30 6.78
N LEU A 44 -9.21 3.49 6.54
CA LEU A 44 -8.90 4.31 5.38
C LEU A 44 -8.40 5.68 5.81
N VAL A 45 -7.57 6.28 4.97
CA VAL A 45 -7.06 7.64 5.10
C VAL A 45 -7.64 8.52 4.00
N LYS A 46 -7.94 9.78 4.34
CA LYS A 46 -8.43 10.76 3.35
C LYS A 46 -7.25 11.51 2.76
N ARG A 47 -7.13 11.46 1.46
CA ARG A 47 -6.01 12.10 0.75
C ARG A 47 -6.03 13.62 0.90
N GLY A 48 -4.92 14.17 1.36
CA GLY A 48 -4.71 15.64 1.48
C GLY A 48 -4.19 16.28 0.21
N GLY A 49 -3.58 15.50 -0.70
CA GLY A 49 -2.91 15.98 -1.91
C GLY A 49 -3.31 15.24 -3.19
N HIS A 50 -2.80 15.76 -4.32
CA HIS A 50 -2.97 15.10 -5.62
C HIS A 50 -2.03 13.89 -5.78
N PRO A 51 -2.43 12.93 -6.62
CA PRO A 51 -3.73 12.76 -7.28
C PRO A 51 -4.82 12.33 -6.28
N TYR A 52 -6.09 12.40 -6.70
CA TYR A 52 -7.26 11.96 -5.94
C TYR A 52 -7.48 12.71 -4.61
N ILE A 53 -7.18 14.02 -4.56
CA ILE A 53 -7.40 14.84 -3.37
C ILE A 53 -8.85 14.72 -2.85
N GLY A 54 -8.99 14.51 -1.54
CA GLY A 54 -10.28 14.35 -0.87
C GLY A 54 -10.90 12.95 -0.98
N LYS A 55 -10.36 12.05 -1.81
CA LYS A 55 -10.80 10.66 -1.84
C LYS A 55 -10.20 9.85 -0.68
N TRP A 56 -10.88 8.77 -0.33
CA TRP A 56 -10.40 7.80 0.64
C TRP A 56 -9.47 6.79 -0.04
N ALA A 57 -8.47 6.34 0.69
CA ALA A 57 -7.44 5.45 0.20
C ALA A 57 -6.97 4.50 1.30
N LEU A 58 -6.29 3.42 0.92
CA LEU A 58 -5.48 2.64 1.86
C LEU A 58 -4.32 3.50 2.36
N PRO A 59 -3.90 3.34 3.62
CA PRO A 59 -2.60 3.84 4.06
C PRO A 59 -1.49 3.29 3.19
N GLY A 60 -0.50 4.11 2.84
CA GLY A 60 0.61 3.66 2.01
C GLY A 60 1.35 4.79 1.31
N GLY A 61 2.50 4.46 0.75
CA GLY A 61 3.34 5.43 0.06
C GLY A 61 4.56 4.83 -0.61
N PHE A 62 5.46 5.71 -1.04
CA PHE A 62 6.65 5.34 -1.80
C PHE A 62 7.76 4.75 -0.92
N ALA A 63 8.41 3.71 -1.46
CA ALA A 63 9.62 3.18 -0.86
C ALA A 63 10.78 4.18 -0.97
N ASN A 64 11.56 4.29 0.08
CA ASN A 64 12.84 4.98 0.04
C ASN A 64 13.89 4.12 -0.68
N LYS A 65 14.94 4.76 -1.20
CA LYS A 65 16.04 4.04 -1.83
C LYS A 65 16.65 3.02 -0.86
N ASN A 66 16.77 1.77 -1.32
CA ASN A 66 17.31 0.64 -0.54
C ASN A 66 16.47 0.24 0.68
N GLU A 67 15.22 0.67 0.78
CA GLU A 67 14.28 0.26 1.82
C GLU A 67 13.57 -1.03 1.41
N PRO A 68 13.59 -2.09 2.25
CA PRO A 68 12.75 -3.27 2.01
C PRO A 68 11.28 -2.89 2.01
N ILE A 69 10.49 -3.49 1.13
CA ILE A 69 9.08 -3.09 0.91
C ILE A 69 8.20 -3.30 2.16
N GLU A 70 8.50 -4.30 2.98
CA GLU A 70 7.83 -4.53 4.27
C GLU A 70 8.14 -3.41 5.28
N LYS A 71 9.34 -2.81 5.19
CA LYS A 71 9.72 -1.65 6.00
C LYS A 71 9.01 -0.38 5.52
N THR A 72 8.87 -0.23 4.19
CA THR A 72 8.04 0.83 3.60
C THR A 72 6.61 0.75 4.16
N ALA A 73 5.99 -0.43 4.10
CA ALA A 73 4.64 -0.63 4.60
C ALA A 73 4.51 -0.25 6.09
N SER A 74 5.44 -0.71 6.94
CA SER A 74 5.41 -0.39 8.38
C SER A 74 5.63 1.10 8.65
N ARG A 75 6.52 1.75 7.91
CA ARG A 75 6.81 3.17 8.05
C ARG A 75 5.61 4.02 7.62
N GLU A 76 5.06 3.77 6.43
CA GLU A 76 3.90 4.50 5.89
C GLU A 76 2.66 4.34 6.81
N LEU A 77 2.40 3.11 7.29
CA LEU A 77 1.31 2.87 8.22
C LEU A 77 1.46 3.72 9.48
N LYS A 78 2.67 3.77 10.06
CA LYS A 78 2.96 4.58 11.23
C LYS A 78 2.84 6.09 10.93
N GLU A 79 3.41 6.55 9.83
CA GLU A 79 3.40 7.97 9.44
C GLU A 79 1.99 8.49 9.19
N GLU A 80 1.14 7.71 8.52
CA GLU A 80 -0.22 8.14 8.16
C GLU A 80 -1.29 7.87 9.22
N THR A 81 -1.07 6.90 10.11
CA THR A 81 -2.11 6.45 11.05
C THR A 81 -1.66 6.34 12.51
N GLY A 82 -0.37 6.47 12.78
CA GLY A 82 0.20 6.23 14.11
C GLY A 82 0.28 4.76 14.52
N ILE A 83 -0.20 3.82 13.71
CA ILE A 83 -0.20 2.40 14.02
C ILE A 83 1.16 1.79 13.76
N GLU A 84 1.69 1.04 14.72
CA GLU A 84 2.97 0.34 14.61
C GLU A 84 2.94 -1.04 15.28
N GLY A 85 3.95 -1.86 14.98
CA GLY A 85 4.11 -3.18 15.58
C GLY A 85 3.13 -4.25 15.08
N VAL A 86 2.45 -4.01 13.96
CA VAL A 86 1.47 -4.93 13.39
C VAL A 86 2.15 -5.94 12.46
N SER A 87 1.81 -7.21 12.61
CA SER A 87 2.26 -8.27 11.70
C SER A 87 1.43 -8.24 10.43
N MET A 88 2.07 -7.98 9.30
CA MET A 88 1.42 -7.88 7.99
C MET A 88 1.70 -9.09 7.12
N LYS A 89 0.71 -9.50 6.33
CA LYS A 89 0.80 -10.58 5.34
C LYS A 89 0.63 -9.99 3.94
N LEU A 90 1.31 -10.61 2.96
CA LEU A 90 1.25 -10.18 1.57
C LEU A 90 -0.14 -10.46 0.95
N VAL A 91 -0.76 -9.43 0.37
CA VAL A 91 -1.91 -9.55 -0.52
C VAL A 91 -1.43 -9.89 -1.93
N GLY A 92 -0.63 -9.01 -2.52
CA GLY A 92 -0.16 -9.18 -3.89
C GLY A 92 0.69 -8.02 -4.38
N VAL A 93 1.02 -8.09 -5.67
CA VAL A 93 1.75 -7.05 -6.39
C VAL A 93 0.85 -6.49 -7.50
N TYR A 94 0.71 -5.18 -7.54
CA TYR A 94 -0.16 -4.45 -8.45
C TYR A 94 0.71 -3.61 -9.38
N SER A 95 0.75 -4.01 -10.66
CA SER A 95 1.66 -3.42 -11.65
C SER A 95 0.97 -3.06 -12.97
N GLN A 96 -0.36 -3.04 -12.99
CA GLN A 96 -1.13 -2.71 -14.20
C GLN A 96 -0.72 -1.32 -14.71
N PRO A 97 -0.33 -1.16 -15.98
CA PRO A 97 -0.05 0.15 -16.56
C PRO A 97 -1.23 1.11 -16.38
N GLY A 98 -0.93 2.33 -15.90
CA GLY A 98 -1.96 3.35 -15.68
C GLY A 98 -2.71 3.25 -14.35
N ARG A 99 -2.38 2.28 -13.47
CA ARG A 99 -2.94 2.21 -12.11
C ARG A 99 -2.70 3.49 -11.30
N ASP A 100 -1.61 4.16 -11.57
CA ASP A 100 -1.24 5.44 -10.96
C ASP A 100 -1.00 6.49 -12.06
N PRO A 101 -1.71 7.64 -12.04
CA PRO A 101 -1.57 8.67 -13.07
C PRO A 101 -0.21 9.39 -13.04
N ARG A 102 0.60 9.22 -11.98
CA ARG A 102 1.93 9.82 -11.88
C ARG A 102 2.99 9.14 -12.74
N GLY A 103 2.74 7.88 -13.17
CA GLY A 103 3.67 7.17 -14.04
C GLY A 103 3.74 5.67 -13.78
N TRP A 104 4.91 5.08 -14.03
CA TRP A 104 5.12 3.66 -13.81
C TRP A 104 5.36 3.36 -12.32
N VAL A 105 4.31 2.96 -11.66
CA VAL A 105 4.30 2.65 -10.23
C VAL A 105 3.87 1.20 -10.02
N VAL A 106 4.64 0.47 -9.24
CA VAL A 106 4.34 -0.90 -8.80
C VAL A 106 4.10 -0.88 -7.30
N SER A 107 2.94 -1.33 -6.87
CA SER A 107 2.62 -1.44 -5.46
C SER A 107 2.66 -2.88 -4.96
N THR A 108 3.20 -3.07 -3.77
CA THR A 108 3.08 -4.30 -3.01
C THR A 108 2.07 -4.07 -1.90
N ALA A 109 0.95 -4.80 -1.93
CA ALA A 109 -0.10 -4.66 -0.95
C ALA A 109 0.03 -5.70 0.17
N PHE A 110 -0.25 -5.25 1.39
CA PHE A 110 -0.26 -6.06 2.60
C PHE A 110 -1.60 -5.95 3.31
N TYR A 111 -1.91 -6.94 4.15
CA TYR A 111 -3.04 -6.86 5.07
C TYR A 111 -2.65 -7.29 6.47
N ALA A 112 -3.40 -6.81 7.44
CA ALA A 112 -3.30 -7.23 8.83
C ALA A 112 -4.66 -7.10 9.52
N ASP A 113 -4.89 -8.01 10.47
CA ASP A 113 -6.03 -7.97 11.37
C ASP A 113 -5.59 -7.40 12.71
N VAL A 114 -6.36 -6.47 13.25
CA VAL A 114 -6.04 -5.79 14.51
C VAL A 114 -7.24 -5.79 15.46
N ASP A 115 -6.96 -5.75 16.74
CA ASP A 115 -7.98 -5.43 17.74
C ASP A 115 -8.20 -3.90 17.76
N LYS A 116 -9.33 -3.46 17.25
CA LYS A 116 -9.69 -2.04 17.19
C LYS A 116 -9.65 -1.33 18.55
N LYS A 117 -9.91 -2.07 19.65
CA LYS A 117 -9.87 -1.50 21.01
C LYS A 117 -8.47 -1.14 21.45
N SER A 118 -7.46 -1.81 20.91
CA SER A 118 -6.05 -1.55 21.23
C SER A 118 -5.39 -0.53 20.31
N ILE A 119 -6.09 -0.05 19.26
CA ILE A 119 -5.55 0.80 18.22
C ILE A 119 -6.39 2.08 18.08
N HIS A 120 -5.73 3.22 18.23
CA HIS A 120 -6.33 4.54 18.07
C HIS A 120 -5.62 5.25 16.91
N PRO A 121 -6.11 5.07 15.66
CA PRO A 121 -5.48 5.71 14.52
C PRO A 121 -5.64 7.23 14.57
N GLU A 122 -4.55 7.93 14.33
CA GLU A 122 -4.51 9.38 14.19
C GLU A 122 -3.97 9.73 12.80
N ALA A 123 -4.63 10.64 12.10
CA ALA A 123 -4.14 11.11 10.82
C ALA A 123 -2.81 11.84 10.99
N GLY A 124 -1.79 11.41 10.24
CA GLY A 124 -0.47 12.04 10.23
C GLY A 124 -0.14 12.65 8.87
N ASP A 125 0.96 13.35 8.80
CA ASP A 125 1.58 13.96 7.61
C ASP A 125 0.60 14.42 6.50
N ASP A 126 0.53 13.70 5.39
CA ASP A 126 -0.27 14.05 4.21
C ASP A 126 -1.74 13.59 4.30
N ALA A 127 -2.12 12.81 5.30
CA ALA A 127 -3.50 12.39 5.51
C ALA A 127 -4.29 13.47 6.27
N LYS A 128 -5.47 13.84 5.76
CA LYS A 128 -6.38 14.77 6.46
C LYS A 128 -7.17 14.11 7.57
N GLU A 129 -7.53 12.85 7.38
CA GLU A 129 -8.36 12.06 8.29
C GLU A 129 -7.97 10.58 8.17
N ALA A 130 -8.04 9.85 9.28
CA ALA A 130 -7.99 8.39 9.31
C ALA A 130 -9.26 7.88 9.99
N LYS A 131 -10.01 7.00 9.34
CA LYS A 131 -11.30 6.49 9.85
C LYS A 131 -11.51 5.03 9.55
N TRP A 132 -12.22 4.35 10.45
CA TRP A 132 -12.72 3.02 10.26
C TRP A 132 -14.02 3.04 9.46
N PHE A 133 -14.05 2.28 8.38
CA PHE A 133 -15.21 2.08 7.54
C PHE A 133 -15.73 0.65 7.69
N THR A 134 -17.00 0.49 7.99
CA THR A 134 -17.67 -0.81 7.90
C THR A 134 -17.75 -1.24 6.44
N ILE A 135 -17.34 -2.46 6.14
CA ILE A 135 -17.59 -3.10 4.85
C ILE A 135 -19.04 -3.59 4.88
N VAL A 136 -19.92 -2.87 4.19
CA VAL A 136 -21.35 -3.19 4.15
C VAL A 136 -21.62 -4.37 3.22
N ASP A 137 -21.00 -4.33 2.06
CA ASP A 137 -21.01 -5.38 1.03
C ASP A 137 -19.80 -5.21 0.09
N GLU A 138 -19.73 -6.00 -0.98
CA GLU A 138 -18.66 -5.93 -1.96
C GLU A 138 -18.52 -4.58 -2.68
N THR A 139 -19.50 -3.71 -2.57
CA THR A 139 -19.58 -2.46 -3.32
C THR A 139 -19.63 -1.19 -2.46
N HIS A 140 -19.90 -1.31 -1.16
CA HIS A 140 -20.13 -0.16 -0.29
C HIS A 140 -19.39 -0.21 1.04
N LEU A 141 -18.89 0.96 1.43
CA LEU A 141 -18.24 1.24 2.70
C LEU A 141 -18.98 2.35 3.45
N ARG A 142 -19.09 2.24 4.77
CA ARG A 142 -19.79 3.22 5.61
C ARG A 142 -19.02 3.57 6.88
N CYS A 143 -18.99 4.88 7.19
CA CYS A 143 -18.48 5.40 8.46
C CYS A 143 -19.41 6.52 8.95
N GLY A 144 -20.29 6.26 9.93
CA GLY A 144 -21.33 7.19 10.36
C GLY A 144 -22.25 7.59 9.19
N ASP A 145 -22.31 8.89 8.90
CA ASP A 145 -23.09 9.43 7.77
C ASP A 145 -22.33 9.37 6.42
N ILE A 146 -21.06 9.00 6.43
CA ILE A 146 -20.26 8.86 5.22
C ILE A 146 -20.58 7.51 4.59
N ASN A 147 -21.05 7.53 3.35
CA ASN A 147 -21.35 6.35 2.55
C ASN A 147 -20.62 6.49 1.21
N ILE A 148 -19.76 5.55 0.88
CA ILE A 148 -18.95 5.58 -0.35
C ILE A 148 -18.99 4.24 -1.07
N GLY A 149 -18.97 4.29 -2.39
CA GLY A 149 -18.75 3.09 -3.22
C GLY A 149 -17.29 2.65 -3.17
N MET A 150 -17.05 1.35 -3.29
CA MET A 150 -15.66 0.83 -3.44
C MET A 150 -14.94 1.51 -4.60
N ASN A 151 -15.64 1.73 -5.73
CA ASN A 151 -15.08 2.39 -6.92
C ASN A 151 -14.82 3.90 -6.74
N ASP A 152 -15.25 4.49 -5.62
CA ASP A 152 -14.96 5.89 -5.29
C ASP A 152 -13.62 6.05 -4.56
N LEU A 153 -12.98 4.96 -4.18
CA LEU A 153 -11.63 4.96 -3.60
C LEU A 153 -10.60 5.50 -4.60
N ALA A 154 -9.47 5.95 -4.07
CA ALA A 154 -8.35 6.36 -4.89
C ALA A 154 -7.68 5.15 -5.57
N PHE A 155 -7.06 5.37 -6.73
CA PHE A 155 -6.30 4.37 -7.48
C PHE A 155 -7.11 3.08 -7.76
N ASP A 156 -6.44 1.94 -7.67
CA ASP A 156 -7.00 0.59 -7.75
C ASP A 156 -7.21 -0.04 -6.35
N HIS A 157 -7.41 0.79 -5.33
CA HIS A 157 -7.52 0.32 -3.94
C HIS A 157 -8.74 -0.56 -3.69
N ALA A 158 -9.80 -0.43 -4.49
CA ALA A 158 -10.93 -1.35 -4.45
C ALA A 158 -10.51 -2.79 -4.76
N ASP A 159 -9.70 -2.98 -5.82
CA ASP A 159 -9.21 -4.31 -6.22
C ASP A 159 -8.32 -4.90 -5.13
N ILE A 160 -7.45 -4.09 -4.52
CA ILE A 160 -6.59 -4.51 -3.41
C ILE A 160 -7.42 -4.98 -2.21
N ILE A 161 -8.47 -4.24 -1.86
CA ILE A 161 -9.35 -4.60 -0.73
C ILE A 161 -10.09 -5.91 -1.01
N HIS A 162 -10.64 -6.10 -2.23
CA HIS A 162 -11.31 -7.35 -2.61
C HIS A 162 -10.36 -8.54 -2.51
N ASP A 163 -9.16 -8.41 -3.09
CA ASP A 163 -8.14 -9.46 -3.02
C ASP A 163 -7.70 -9.77 -1.58
N ALA A 164 -7.62 -8.75 -0.71
CA ALA A 164 -7.28 -8.92 0.69
C ALA A 164 -8.38 -9.66 1.46
N ILE A 165 -9.65 -9.35 1.20
CA ILE A 165 -10.81 -10.04 1.78
C ILE A 165 -10.79 -11.53 1.38
N ASP A 166 -10.58 -11.81 0.10
CA ASP A 166 -10.54 -13.18 -0.43
C ASP A 166 -9.41 -14.04 0.18
N LYS A 167 -8.33 -13.39 0.63
CA LYS A 167 -7.17 -14.09 1.21
C LYS A 167 -7.18 -14.19 2.74
N GLY A 168 -7.84 -13.30 3.41
CA GLY A 168 -7.69 -13.09 4.85
C GLY A 168 -8.93 -13.33 5.70
N LEU A 169 -10.11 -13.40 5.12
CA LEU A 169 -11.38 -13.51 5.86
C LEU A 169 -12.00 -14.89 5.77
#